data_ba88fa6a1ad8bb0547a9a2294cde434b
#
_entry.id   ba88fa6a1ad8bb0547a9a2294cde434b
#
_cell.length_a   1.000
_cell.length_b   1.000
_cell.length_c   1.000
_cell.angle_alpha   90.00
_cell.angle_beta   90.00
_cell.angle_gamma   90.00
#
_symmetry.space_group_name_H-M   'P 1'
#
loop_
_entity.id
_entity.type
_entity.pdbx_description
1 polymer ?
#
loop_
_entity_poly.entity_id
_entity_poly.type
_entity_poly.pdbx_seq_one_letter_code
_entity_poly.pdbx_strand_id
1 'polypeptide(L)'
;MPLKIYTKTGDNGNTSLLGGEKVAKSDLQIEAYGNVDELNTFVGLLRDQSEINSQTKTQLIWIQENLFSLGSILACTTDFKGMNLPEISKIQIGQLEIWIDKYEEDLPELTSFILPGGHPTVSTCHVCRTVCRRTERSIVKWSLHKKIDKNITSFINRLSDYFFILARKISKDLNLVETPWIGNKE
;
A
#
# COMPACT_ATOMS: atom_id res chain seq x y z
N MET A 1 -10.64 18.03 -30.09
CA MET A 1 -9.59 17.02 -30.33
C MET A 1 -9.53 16.13 -29.12
N PRO A 2 -9.42 14.81 -29.24
CA PRO A 2 -9.21 13.96 -28.08
C PRO A 2 -7.90 14.37 -27.39
N LEU A 3 -7.94 14.51 -26.06
CA LEU A 3 -6.76 14.81 -25.24
C LEU A 3 -5.74 13.67 -25.42
N LYS A 4 -4.53 14.02 -25.88
CA LYS A 4 -3.44 13.04 -25.93
C LYS A 4 -2.97 12.76 -24.53
N ILE A 5 -2.63 11.49 -24.24
CA ILE A 5 -2.13 11.06 -22.95
C ILE A 5 -0.76 11.68 -22.62
N TYR A 6 0.06 11.96 -23.62
CA TYR A 6 1.35 12.61 -23.47
C TYR A 6 1.25 14.12 -23.75
N THR A 7 1.77 14.93 -22.83
CA THR A 7 1.79 16.40 -22.97
C THR A 7 3.20 16.93 -23.28
N LYS A 8 4.24 16.11 -23.11
CA LYS A 8 5.67 16.47 -23.25
C LYS A 8 6.15 17.55 -22.26
N THR A 9 5.29 18.03 -21.37
CA THR A 9 5.64 19.08 -20.39
C THR A 9 6.58 18.61 -19.31
N GLY A 10 6.69 17.28 -19.12
CA GLY A 10 7.52 16.65 -18.11
C GLY A 10 8.91 16.20 -18.60
N ASP A 11 9.26 16.43 -19.87
CA ASP A 11 10.50 15.90 -20.47
C ASP A 11 11.76 16.56 -19.89
N ASN A 12 11.62 17.77 -19.30
CA ASN A 12 12.71 18.51 -18.66
C ASN A 12 12.88 18.19 -17.15
N GLY A 13 12.37 17.02 -16.67
CA GLY A 13 12.54 16.60 -15.28
C GLY A 13 11.63 17.28 -14.27
N ASN A 14 10.65 18.09 -14.72
CA ASN A 14 9.64 18.72 -13.86
C ASN A 14 8.28 18.07 -14.05
N THR A 15 7.41 18.22 -13.05
CA THR A 15 6.00 17.85 -13.10
C THR A 15 5.15 18.89 -12.41
N SER A 16 3.82 18.74 -12.45
CA SER A 16 2.90 19.62 -11.72
C SER A 16 2.14 18.79 -10.69
N LEU A 17 2.04 19.33 -9.48
CA LEU A 17 1.15 18.81 -8.45
C LEU A 17 -0.31 19.10 -8.80
N LEU A 18 -1.23 18.43 -8.14
CA LEU A 18 -2.65 18.75 -8.18
C LEU A 18 -2.87 20.12 -7.51
N GLY A 19 -3.18 21.12 -8.33
CA GLY A 19 -3.20 22.55 -7.95
C GLY A 19 -2.26 23.40 -8.82
N GLY A 20 -1.45 22.77 -9.69
CA GLY A 20 -0.70 23.44 -10.74
C GLY A 20 0.73 23.89 -10.36
N GLU A 21 1.13 23.73 -9.10
CA GLU A 21 2.51 23.99 -8.65
C GLU A 21 3.48 23.08 -9.39
N LYS A 22 4.55 23.66 -9.94
CA LYS A 22 5.61 22.91 -10.61
C LYS A 22 6.70 22.51 -9.63
N VAL A 23 7.05 21.22 -9.63
CA VAL A 23 8.10 20.65 -8.80
C VAL A 23 9.01 19.75 -9.62
N ALA A 24 10.22 19.52 -9.14
CA ALA A 24 11.11 18.52 -9.75
C ALA A 24 10.54 17.11 -9.58
N LYS A 25 10.73 16.23 -10.57
CA LYS A 25 10.32 14.82 -10.45
C LYS A 25 11.07 14.07 -9.34
N SER A 26 12.19 14.60 -8.85
CA SER A 26 12.97 14.10 -7.71
C SER A 26 12.50 14.63 -6.36
N ASP A 27 11.41 15.42 -6.31
CA ASP A 27 10.86 15.94 -5.06
C ASP A 27 10.33 14.80 -4.17
N LEU A 28 10.49 14.95 -2.85
CA LEU A 28 10.03 13.96 -1.86
C LEU A 28 8.51 13.71 -1.92
N GLN A 29 7.74 14.73 -2.28
CA GLN A 29 6.30 14.59 -2.45
C GLN A 29 5.97 13.69 -3.65
N ILE A 30 6.72 13.86 -4.76
CA ILE A 30 6.59 13.01 -5.94
C ILE A 30 6.96 11.56 -5.62
N GLU A 31 8.07 11.36 -4.88
CA GLU A 31 8.49 10.04 -4.42
C GLU A 31 7.42 9.39 -3.51
N ALA A 32 6.81 10.16 -2.60
CA ALA A 32 5.81 9.64 -1.68
C ALA A 32 4.57 9.13 -2.41
N TYR A 33 3.93 9.93 -3.27
CA TYR A 33 2.75 9.45 -3.99
C TYR A 33 3.09 8.45 -5.10
N GLY A 34 4.28 8.53 -5.70
CA GLY A 34 4.76 7.54 -6.65
C GLY A 34 4.90 6.14 -6.02
N ASN A 35 5.41 6.05 -4.78
CA ASN A 35 5.44 4.79 -4.03
C ASN A 35 4.03 4.28 -3.67
N VAL A 36 3.05 5.17 -3.44
CA VAL A 36 1.65 4.77 -3.26
C VAL A 36 1.09 4.16 -4.54
N ASP A 37 1.37 4.74 -5.70
CA ASP A 37 0.95 4.22 -7.01
C ASP A 37 1.58 2.86 -7.30
N GLU A 38 2.89 2.70 -7.02
CA GLU A 38 3.57 1.42 -7.13
C GLU A 38 2.92 0.35 -6.24
N LEU A 39 2.65 0.68 -4.96
CA LEU A 39 1.95 -0.23 -4.06
C LEU A 39 0.59 -0.62 -4.62
N ASN A 40 -0.18 0.34 -5.12
CA ASN A 40 -1.49 0.09 -5.71
C ASN A 40 -1.43 -0.88 -6.90
N THR A 41 -0.39 -0.76 -7.73
CA THR A 41 -0.14 -1.67 -8.85
C THR A 41 0.17 -3.10 -8.36
N PHE A 42 0.99 -3.26 -7.31
CA PHE A 42 1.25 -4.58 -6.72
C PHE A 42 0.01 -5.19 -6.06
N VAL A 43 -0.85 -4.37 -5.45
CA VAL A 43 -2.16 -4.85 -4.93
C VAL A 43 -3.03 -5.35 -6.08
N GLY A 44 -3.02 -4.70 -7.23
CA GLY A 44 -3.68 -5.19 -8.44
C GLY A 44 -3.14 -6.54 -8.90
N LEU A 45 -1.81 -6.69 -8.94
CA LEU A 45 -1.15 -7.95 -9.29
C LEU A 45 -1.52 -9.07 -8.31
N LEU A 46 -1.59 -8.79 -7.00
CA LEU A 46 -2.05 -9.74 -5.99
C LEU A 46 -3.52 -10.11 -6.20
N ARG A 47 -4.38 -9.11 -6.42
CA ARG A 47 -5.83 -9.31 -6.63
C ARG A 47 -6.15 -10.25 -7.80
N ASP A 48 -5.34 -10.23 -8.83
CA ASP A 48 -5.57 -10.96 -10.08
C ASP A 48 -4.96 -12.40 -10.05
N GLN A 49 -4.36 -12.81 -8.91
CA GLN A 49 -3.93 -14.21 -8.72
C GLN A 49 -5.13 -15.15 -8.58
N SER A 50 -5.00 -16.36 -9.11
CA SER A 50 -6.08 -17.36 -9.17
C SER A 50 -6.55 -17.85 -7.80
N GLU A 51 -5.66 -17.84 -6.81
CA GLU A 51 -5.90 -18.32 -5.44
C GLU A 51 -6.63 -17.28 -4.56
N ILE A 52 -6.83 -16.08 -5.07
CA ILE A 52 -7.55 -15.02 -4.34
C ILE A 52 -9.07 -15.26 -4.45
N ASN A 53 -9.68 -15.60 -3.33
CA ASN A 53 -11.12 -15.79 -3.23
C ASN A 53 -11.90 -14.47 -3.39
N SER A 54 -13.21 -14.56 -3.62
CA SER A 54 -14.08 -13.41 -3.88
C SER A 54 -14.10 -12.40 -2.73
N GLN A 55 -14.05 -12.86 -1.48
CA GLN A 55 -14.02 -11.97 -0.30
C GLN A 55 -12.72 -11.17 -0.26
N THR A 56 -11.58 -11.84 -0.37
CA THR A 56 -10.26 -11.18 -0.41
C THR A 56 -10.15 -10.25 -1.61
N LYS A 57 -10.70 -10.63 -2.77
CA LYS A 57 -10.75 -9.77 -3.95
C LYS A 57 -11.48 -8.45 -3.68
N THR A 58 -12.61 -8.51 -2.99
CA THR A 58 -13.37 -7.31 -2.59
C THR A 58 -12.57 -6.43 -1.64
N GLN A 59 -11.87 -7.02 -0.68
CA GLN A 59 -10.99 -6.28 0.24
C GLN A 59 -9.83 -5.59 -0.50
N LEU A 60 -9.19 -6.28 -1.45
CA LEU A 60 -8.09 -5.73 -2.24
C LEU A 60 -8.56 -4.59 -3.15
N ILE A 61 -9.76 -4.66 -3.73
CA ILE A 61 -10.38 -3.55 -4.48
C ILE A 61 -10.57 -2.34 -3.54
N TRP A 62 -11.17 -2.55 -2.38
CA TRP A 62 -11.35 -1.49 -1.39
C TRP A 62 -10.01 -0.85 -0.95
N ILE A 63 -8.95 -1.66 -0.79
CA ILE A 63 -7.60 -1.16 -0.49
C ILE A 63 -7.08 -0.30 -1.66
N GLN A 64 -7.26 -0.72 -2.91
CA GLN A 64 -6.84 0.04 -4.08
C GLN A 64 -7.56 1.39 -4.18
N GLU A 65 -8.85 1.47 -3.89
CA GLU A 65 -9.63 2.71 -3.85
C GLU A 65 -9.10 3.68 -2.78
N ASN A 66 -8.76 3.15 -1.59
CA ASN A 66 -8.17 3.95 -0.52
C ASN A 66 -6.73 4.40 -0.84
N LEU A 67 -5.93 3.56 -1.49
CA LEU A 67 -4.60 3.95 -1.98
C LEU A 67 -4.69 5.03 -3.07
N PHE A 68 -5.68 4.95 -3.96
CA PHE A 68 -5.93 5.99 -4.96
C PHE A 68 -6.33 7.33 -4.30
N SER A 69 -7.17 7.26 -3.27
CA SER A 69 -7.54 8.40 -2.43
C SER A 69 -6.32 9.01 -1.75
N LEU A 70 -5.49 8.16 -1.14
CA LEU A 70 -4.25 8.58 -0.49
C LEU A 70 -3.27 9.23 -1.48
N GLY A 71 -3.07 8.64 -2.65
CA GLY A 71 -2.24 9.22 -3.71
C GLY A 71 -2.71 10.61 -4.12
N SER A 72 -4.03 10.80 -4.23
CA SER A 72 -4.63 12.11 -4.55
C SER A 72 -4.37 13.15 -3.45
N ILE A 73 -4.49 12.78 -2.17
CA ILE A 73 -4.18 13.65 -1.02
C ILE A 73 -2.71 14.08 -1.06
N LEU A 74 -1.80 13.11 -1.27
CA LEU A 74 -0.37 13.37 -1.28
C LEU A 74 0.06 14.19 -2.50
N ALA A 75 -0.64 14.09 -3.62
CA ALA A 75 -0.33 14.85 -4.84
C ALA A 75 -0.80 16.31 -4.82
N CYS A 76 -1.56 16.74 -3.79
CA CYS A 76 -2.09 18.10 -3.72
C CYS A 76 -1.08 19.11 -3.21
N THR A 77 -1.21 20.35 -3.73
CA THR A 77 -0.56 21.54 -3.17
C THR A 77 -1.14 21.87 -1.80
N THR A 78 -0.40 22.67 -1.01
CA THR A 78 -0.85 23.08 0.35
C THR A 78 -2.15 23.88 0.31
N ASP A 79 -2.32 24.74 -0.71
CA ASP A 79 -3.43 25.68 -0.85
C ASP A 79 -4.46 25.22 -1.89
N PHE A 80 -4.57 23.90 -2.12
CA PHE A 80 -5.50 23.36 -3.10
C PHE A 80 -6.95 23.71 -2.72
N LYS A 81 -7.62 24.48 -3.57
CA LYS A 81 -9.02 24.92 -3.43
C LYS A 81 -9.95 24.29 -4.47
N GLY A 82 -9.55 23.17 -5.08
CA GLY A 82 -10.31 22.49 -6.12
C GLY A 82 -11.50 21.70 -5.57
N MET A 83 -11.61 20.44 -5.99
CA MET A 83 -12.63 19.52 -5.51
C MET A 83 -12.37 19.08 -4.05
N ASN A 84 -13.41 18.62 -3.37
CA ASN A 84 -13.23 17.94 -2.08
C ASN A 84 -12.33 16.73 -2.25
N LEU A 85 -11.21 16.72 -1.53
CA LEU A 85 -10.33 15.56 -1.49
C LEU A 85 -10.96 14.44 -0.68
N PRO A 86 -10.75 13.18 -1.06
CA PRO A 86 -11.11 12.06 -0.20
C PRO A 86 -10.31 12.14 1.11
N GLU A 87 -10.78 11.47 2.14
CA GLU A 87 -10.18 11.47 3.46
C GLU A 87 -9.81 10.05 3.88
N ILE A 88 -8.64 9.89 4.52
CA ILE A 88 -8.27 8.68 5.24
C ILE A 88 -8.53 8.92 6.72
N SER A 89 -9.51 8.25 7.27
CA SER A 89 -9.98 8.42 8.64
C SER A 89 -9.73 7.16 9.49
N LYS A 90 -10.13 7.21 10.74
CA LYS A 90 -10.11 6.04 11.64
C LYS A 90 -11.00 4.89 11.17
N ILE A 91 -11.99 5.16 10.31
CA ILE A 91 -12.88 4.13 9.76
C ILE A 91 -12.09 3.15 8.90
N GLN A 92 -11.23 3.67 8.00
CA GLN A 92 -10.41 2.82 7.14
C GLN A 92 -9.37 2.01 7.94
N ILE A 93 -8.81 2.59 8.99
CA ILE A 93 -7.87 1.91 9.88
C ILE A 93 -8.58 0.77 10.62
N GLY A 94 -9.72 1.06 11.25
CA GLY A 94 -10.51 0.06 11.97
C GLY A 94 -11.02 -1.07 11.06
N GLN A 95 -11.30 -0.77 9.78
CA GLN A 95 -11.69 -1.81 8.83
C GLN A 95 -10.55 -2.81 8.55
N LEU A 96 -9.31 -2.33 8.45
CA LEU A 96 -8.13 -3.21 8.32
C LEU A 96 -7.94 -4.05 9.58
N GLU A 97 -8.09 -3.45 10.77
CA GLU A 97 -7.98 -4.15 12.05
C GLU A 97 -9.01 -5.28 12.17
N ILE A 98 -10.27 -5.02 11.83
CA ILE A 98 -11.32 -6.05 11.79
C ILE A 98 -10.95 -7.22 10.87
N TRP A 99 -10.36 -6.95 9.71
CA TRP A 99 -9.96 -8.03 8.80
C TRP A 99 -8.74 -8.79 9.31
N ILE A 100 -7.78 -8.12 9.94
CA ILE A 100 -6.61 -8.74 10.57
C ILE A 100 -7.08 -9.69 11.67
N ASP A 101 -7.86 -9.19 12.63
CA ASP A 101 -8.37 -9.96 13.77
C ASP A 101 -9.10 -11.22 13.29
N LYS A 102 -10.00 -11.05 12.30
CA LYS A 102 -10.76 -12.16 11.72
C LYS A 102 -9.88 -13.23 11.07
N TYR A 103 -8.77 -12.84 10.43
CA TYR A 103 -7.86 -13.80 9.83
C TYR A 103 -6.98 -14.48 10.90
N GLU A 104 -6.59 -13.75 11.95
CA GLU A 104 -5.82 -14.29 13.07
C GLU A 104 -6.57 -15.36 13.86
N GLU A 105 -7.90 -15.24 14.03
CA GLU A 105 -8.72 -16.27 14.68
C GLU A 105 -8.52 -17.68 14.07
N ASP A 106 -8.25 -17.74 12.78
CA ASP A 106 -8.07 -18.98 12.06
C ASP A 106 -6.60 -19.46 12.03
N LEU A 107 -5.62 -18.60 12.36
CA LEU A 107 -4.21 -18.90 12.17
C LEU A 107 -3.59 -19.54 13.42
N PRO A 108 -2.61 -20.45 13.26
CA PRO A 108 -1.83 -20.92 14.39
C PRO A 108 -0.99 -19.78 14.97
N GLU A 109 -0.68 -19.86 16.26
CA GLU A 109 0.20 -18.90 16.92
C GLU A 109 1.56 -18.81 16.21
N LEU A 110 2.05 -17.59 16.05
CA LEU A 110 3.35 -17.35 15.42
C LEU A 110 4.47 -17.47 16.48
N THR A 111 5.16 -18.59 16.49
CA THR A 111 6.23 -18.88 17.46
C THR A 111 7.64 -18.50 17.00
N SER A 112 7.80 -18.16 15.71
CA SER A 112 9.08 -17.76 15.10
C SER A 112 8.85 -16.87 13.90
N PHE A 113 9.89 -16.16 13.45
CA PHE A 113 9.83 -15.50 12.13
C PHE A 113 9.70 -16.55 11.02
N ILE A 114 8.98 -16.18 9.97
CA ILE A 114 8.79 -16.99 8.77
C ILE A 114 9.52 -16.38 7.57
N LEU A 115 10.08 -17.23 6.72
CA LEU A 115 10.67 -16.79 5.46
C LEU A 115 9.55 -16.49 4.46
N PRO A 116 9.58 -15.30 3.80
CA PRO A 116 8.62 -14.98 2.74
C PRO A 116 8.75 -15.93 1.55
N GLY A 117 7.66 -16.59 1.17
CA GLY A 117 7.70 -17.53 0.04
C GLY A 117 6.72 -18.68 0.17
N GLY A 118 7.00 -19.78 -0.54
CA GLY A 118 6.21 -21.02 -0.51
C GLY A 118 5.21 -21.15 -1.67
N HIS A 119 4.66 -20.05 -2.18
CA HIS A 119 3.75 -19.99 -3.34
C HIS A 119 3.81 -18.63 -4.03
N PRO A 120 3.62 -18.52 -5.35
CA PRO A 120 3.65 -17.22 -6.05
C PRO A 120 2.71 -16.17 -5.44
N THR A 121 1.48 -16.55 -5.11
CA THR A 121 0.48 -15.64 -4.50
C THR A 121 0.91 -15.18 -3.11
N VAL A 122 1.46 -16.08 -2.28
CA VAL A 122 2.02 -15.75 -0.95
C VAL A 122 3.20 -14.81 -1.09
N SER A 123 4.11 -15.09 -2.03
CA SER A 123 5.27 -14.24 -2.33
C SER A 123 4.85 -12.85 -2.79
N THR A 124 3.84 -12.76 -3.68
CA THR A 124 3.27 -11.48 -4.15
C THR A 124 2.67 -10.68 -2.99
N CYS A 125 1.98 -11.35 -2.06
CA CYS A 125 1.45 -10.71 -0.86
C CYS A 125 2.58 -10.14 0.03
N HIS A 126 3.68 -10.86 0.19
CA HIS A 126 4.86 -10.35 0.89
C HIS A 126 5.57 -9.22 0.14
N VAL A 127 5.53 -9.19 -1.21
CA VAL A 127 5.98 -8.03 -1.99
C VAL A 127 5.10 -6.82 -1.67
N CYS A 128 3.77 -6.94 -1.69
CA CYS A 128 2.87 -5.87 -1.27
C CYS A 128 3.22 -5.34 0.13
N ARG A 129 3.47 -6.24 1.09
CA ARG A 129 3.89 -5.87 2.46
C ARG A 129 5.17 -5.05 2.47
N THR A 130 6.20 -5.47 1.76
CA THR A 130 7.52 -4.79 1.78
C THR A 130 7.48 -3.47 1.01
N VAL A 131 6.74 -3.39 -0.10
CA VAL A 131 6.48 -2.15 -0.83
C VAL A 131 5.66 -1.18 0.02
N CYS A 132 4.63 -1.66 0.74
CA CYS A 132 3.85 -0.88 1.69
C CYS A 132 4.74 -0.23 2.76
N ARG A 133 5.67 -0.98 3.35
CA ARG A 133 6.65 -0.45 4.32
C ARG A 133 7.64 0.54 3.69
N ARG A 134 8.00 0.41 2.42
CA ARG A 134 8.78 1.42 1.69
C ARG A 134 7.96 2.69 1.49
N THR A 135 6.70 2.56 1.07
CA THR A 135 5.76 3.66 0.92
C THR A 135 5.58 4.43 2.24
N GLU A 136 5.40 3.73 3.36
CA GLU A 136 5.33 4.33 4.70
C GLU A 136 6.56 5.20 4.98
N ARG A 137 7.77 4.67 4.77
CA ARG A 137 9.02 5.41 5.01
C ARG A 137 9.14 6.65 4.12
N SER A 138 8.71 6.59 2.86
CA SER A 138 8.73 7.76 1.96
C SER A 138 7.75 8.83 2.40
N ILE A 139 6.54 8.45 2.83
CA ILE A 139 5.55 9.37 3.39
C ILE A 139 6.07 10.01 4.67
N VAL A 140 6.65 9.23 5.59
CA VAL A 140 7.26 9.75 6.83
C VAL A 140 8.40 10.72 6.52
N LYS A 141 9.28 10.40 5.58
CA LYS A 141 10.37 11.29 5.15
C LYS A 141 9.83 12.62 4.63
N TRP A 142 8.80 12.60 3.79
CA TRP A 142 8.16 13.82 3.29
C TRP A 142 7.45 14.60 4.41
N SER A 143 6.84 13.91 5.38
CA SER A 143 6.14 14.53 6.52
C SER A 143 7.05 15.37 7.45
N LEU A 144 8.35 15.20 7.36
CA LEU A 144 9.31 16.07 8.07
C LEU A 144 9.30 17.51 7.51
N HIS A 145 8.84 17.71 6.28
CA HIS A 145 8.80 18.99 5.59
C HIS A 145 7.38 19.57 5.49
N LYS A 146 6.36 18.73 5.66
CA LYS A 146 4.95 19.14 5.54
C LYS A 146 4.09 18.35 6.52
N LYS A 147 3.27 19.05 7.29
CA LYS A 147 2.31 18.42 8.19
C LYS A 147 1.30 17.60 7.40
N ILE A 148 1.21 16.31 7.69
CA ILE A 148 0.21 15.39 7.16
C ILE A 148 -0.69 14.87 8.28
N ASP A 149 -1.88 14.38 7.92
CA ASP A 149 -2.76 13.73 8.89
C ASP A 149 -2.13 12.41 9.38
N LYS A 150 -2.13 12.22 10.70
CA LYS A 150 -1.62 10.99 11.33
C LYS A 150 -2.37 9.73 10.89
N ASN A 151 -3.63 9.84 10.50
CA ASN A 151 -4.39 8.72 9.98
C ASN A 151 -3.76 8.12 8.72
N ILE A 152 -3.07 8.93 7.90
CA ILE A 152 -2.36 8.46 6.71
C ILE A 152 -1.25 7.47 7.08
N THR A 153 -0.38 7.85 8.01
CA THR A 153 0.71 6.97 8.45
C THR A 153 0.19 5.74 9.18
N SER A 154 -0.86 5.91 10.01
CA SER A 154 -1.50 4.80 10.71
C SER A 154 -2.15 3.80 9.75
N PHE A 155 -2.82 4.28 8.69
CA PHE A 155 -3.43 3.44 7.67
C PHE A 155 -2.38 2.61 6.93
N ILE A 156 -1.31 3.22 6.43
CA ILE A 156 -0.24 2.51 5.71
C ILE A 156 0.49 1.53 6.62
N ASN A 157 0.73 1.87 7.87
CA ASN A 157 1.32 0.96 8.85
C ASN A 157 0.42 -0.28 9.03
N ARG A 158 -0.88 -0.09 9.34
CA ARG A 158 -1.85 -1.17 9.50
C ARG A 158 -2.04 -1.99 8.23
N LEU A 159 -1.95 -1.37 7.06
CA LEU A 159 -2.02 -2.06 5.78
C LEU A 159 -0.85 -3.05 5.60
N SER A 160 0.35 -2.72 6.10
CA SER A 160 1.47 -3.65 6.08
C SER A 160 1.23 -4.90 6.95
N ASP A 161 0.57 -4.73 8.10
CA ASP A 161 0.18 -5.83 8.98
C ASP A 161 -0.89 -6.71 8.32
N TYR A 162 -1.89 -6.08 7.68
CA TYR A 162 -2.89 -6.81 6.89
C TYR A 162 -2.25 -7.71 5.81
N PHE A 163 -1.27 -7.21 5.05
CA PHE A 163 -0.60 -8.04 4.05
C PHE A 163 0.20 -9.19 4.67
N PHE A 164 0.76 -9.01 5.85
CA PHE A 164 1.43 -10.10 6.55
C PHE A 164 0.46 -11.21 6.95
N ILE A 165 -0.65 -10.84 7.57
CA ILE A 165 -1.69 -11.80 8.00
C ILE A 165 -2.37 -12.44 6.79
N LEU A 166 -2.64 -11.67 5.73
CA LEU A 166 -3.19 -12.21 4.48
C LEU A 166 -2.25 -13.25 3.85
N ALA A 167 -0.94 -13.03 3.84
CA ALA A 167 0.02 -14.03 3.32
C ALA A 167 -0.07 -15.35 4.10
N ARG A 168 -0.17 -15.30 5.42
CA ARG A 168 -0.35 -16.46 6.28
C ARG A 168 -1.70 -17.15 6.03
N LYS A 169 -2.77 -16.37 5.89
CA LYS A 169 -4.11 -16.88 5.58
C LYS A 169 -4.13 -17.63 4.25
N ILE A 170 -3.53 -17.06 3.20
CA ILE A 170 -3.40 -17.72 1.90
C ILE A 170 -2.59 -19.01 2.01
N SER A 171 -1.47 -19.00 2.75
CA SER A 171 -0.67 -20.21 2.99
C SER A 171 -1.50 -21.32 3.65
N LYS A 172 -2.29 -20.99 4.67
CA LYS A 172 -3.19 -21.93 5.34
C LYS A 172 -4.26 -22.47 4.39
N ASP A 173 -4.93 -21.60 3.62
CA ASP A 173 -6.01 -21.99 2.71
C ASP A 173 -5.53 -22.91 1.59
N LEU A 174 -4.26 -22.77 1.18
CA LEU A 174 -3.58 -23.63 0.23
C LEU A 174 -2.91 -24.87 0.86
N ASN A 175 -3.08 -25.08 2.16
CA ASN A 175 -2.42 -26.15 2.93
C ASN A 175 -0.89 -26.15 2.79
N LEU A 176 -0.27 -24.98 2.72
CA LEU A 176 1.17 -24.83 2.65
C LEU A 176 1.76 -24.74 4.06
N VAL A 177 2.98 -25.27 4.20
CA VAL A 177 3.74 -25.15 5.44
C VAL A 177 4.59 -23.88 5.38
N GLU A 178 4.38 -22.98 6.35
CA GLU A 178 5.23 -21.78 6.50
C GLU A 178 6.66 -22.24 6.84
N THR A 179 7.66 -21.66 6.19
CA THR A 179 9.08 -21.98 6.46
C THR A 179 9.57 -21.13 7.64
N PRO A 180 9.84 -21.70 8.84
CA PRO A 180 10.36 -20.94 9.95
C PRO A 180 11.78 -20.46 9.64
N TRP A 181 12.08 -19.24 10.07
CA TRP A 181 13.46 -18.77 10.08
C TRP A 181 14.21 -19.39 11.25
N ILE A 182 15.18 -20.22 10.94
CA ILE A 182 16.09 -20.84 11.92
C ILE A 182 17.38 -20.04 11.80
N GLY A 183 17.67 -19.19 12.80
CA GLY A 183 18.95 -18.49 12.89
C GLY A 183 20.12 -19.49 12.89
N ASN A 184 21.30 -19.02 12.53
CA ASN A 184 22.51 -19.84 12.65
C ASN A 184 22.60 -20.34 14.09
N LYS A 185 22.41 -21.64 14.31
CA LYS A 185 22.83 -22.30 15.54
C LYS A 185 24.35 -22.39 15.44
N GLU A 186 25.07 -21.53 16.21
CA GLU A 186 26.45 -21.80 16.53
C GLU A 186 26.56 -23.10 17.30
#